data_7968f931f2395914fea8d5694d1cc02f
#
_entry.id   7968f931f2395914fea8d5694d1cc02f
#
_cell.length_a   1.000
_cell.length_b   1.000
_cell.length_c   1.000
_cell.angle_alpha   90.00
_cell.angle_beta   90.00
_cell.angle_gamma   90.00
#
_symmetry.space_group_name_H-M   'P 1'
#
loop_
_entity.id
_entity.type
_entity.pdbx_description
1 polymer ?
#
loop_
_entity_poly.entity_id
_entity_poly.type
_entity_poly.pdbx_seq_one_letter_code
_entity_poly.pdbx_strand_id
1 'polypeptide(L)'
;MDKVAILLTCFNRKEKTIKALTALNNAFEQSNHIVQMTIYLTDDGSTDGTSEAVSAKFPYVKILKGTGDLYWAGGMRNSWKEAIKGNYDAYLLLNDDTDVYPHLFDSVQETHAFSLSNYGLGGVYVGTTIDAKTRKVSYGGSVFINKFLATSKRLEPQDKPIPCELGNANIMWVSKNVVDEVGILSEGYVHGLADYDYTLKAVKKNIPALIMPGVVGECINDHKDPYQRFFNLPFKERYKMLYNPIGFDFVSQTHHMKKHFPLRYPLFLTTGYFKVVFPKLYYHLLYKNRKH
;
A
#
# COMPACT_ATOMS: atom_id res chain seq x y z
N MET A 1 -16.75 15.37 4.22
CA MET A 1 -15.49 15.14 4.97
C MET A 1 -14.61 16.33 4.70
N ASP A 2 -14.37 17.16 5.70
CA ASP A 2 -13.82 18.48 5.46
C ASP A 2 -12.30 18.53 5.54
N LYS A 3 -11.71 17.75 6.44
CA LYS A 3 -10.27 17.78 6.74
C LYS A 3 -9.63 16.43 6.52
N VAL A 4 -8.63 16.38 5.63
CA VAL A 4 -7.96 15.16 5.24
C VAL A 4 -6.44 15.25 5.44
N ALA A 5 -5.83 14.24 6.06
CA ALA A 5 -4.39 14.08 6.08
C ALA A 5 -3.95 13.14 4.95
N ILE A 6 -3.02 13.60 4.13
CA ILE A 6 -2.38 12.80 3.10
C ILE A 6 -1.04 12.31 3.63
N LEU A 7 -0.80 11.01 3.50
CA LEU A 7 0.36 10.34 4.05
C LEU A 7 1.21 9.77 2.92
N LEU A 8 2.46 10.21 2.81
CA LEU A 8 3.43 9.71 1.83
C LEU A 8 4.74 9.32 2.52
N THR A 9 5.51 8.51 1.83
CA THR A 9 6.93 8.28 2.11
C THR A 9 7.70 8.21 0.83
N CYS A 10 8.95 8.73 0.82
CA CYS A 10 9.84 8.71 -0.33
C CYS A 10 11.26 8.33 0.06
N PHE A 11 12.04 7.86 -0.92
CA PHE A 11 13.48 7.62 -0.80
C PHE A 11 14.13 7.69 -2.19
N ASN A 12 14.93 8.73 -2.46
CA ASN A 12 15.64 8.94 -3.74
C ASN A 12 14.71 8.86 -4.97
N ARG A 13 13.57 9.58 -4.94
CA ARG A 13 12.54 9.57 -6.00
C ARG A 13 12.04 10.97 -6.36
N LYS A 14 12.94 11.96 -6.42
CA LYS A 14 12.63 13.38 -6.60
C LYS A 14 11.57 13.64 -7.69
N GLU A 15 11.80 13.20 -8.93
CA GLU A 15 10.88 13.47 -10.05
C GLU A 15 9.50 12.80 -9.82
N LYS A 16 9.49 11.55 -9.33
CA LYS A 16 8.25 10.81 -9.05
C LYS A 16 7.44 11.51 -7.97
N THR A 17 8.08 11.84 -6.84
CA THR A 17 7.44 12.53 -5.70
C THR A 17 6.85 13.88 -6.11
N ILE A 18 7.59 14.69 -6.89
CA ILE A 18 7.10 15.97 -7.38
C ILE A 18 5.89 15.77 -8.33
N LYS A 19 5.93 14.76 -9.19
CA LYS A 19 4.82 14.45 -10.11
C LYS A 19 3.58 14.00 -9.36
N ALA A 20 3.70 13.09 -8.41
CA ALA A 20 2.59 12.60 -7.59
C ALA A 20 1.95 13.74 -6.78
N LEU A 21 2.74 14.59 -6.14
CA LEU A 21 2.24 15.77 -5.43
C LEU A 21 1.55 16.78 -6.35
N THR A 22 2.05 16.95 -7.58
CA THR A 22 1.40 17.82 -8.58
C THR A 22 0.04 17.25 -8.99
N ALA A 23 -0.04 15.93 -9.26
CA ALA A 23 -1.30 15.26 -9.60
C ALA A 23 -2.32 15.33 -8.45
N LEU A 24 -1.86 15.14 -7.21
CA LEU A 24 -2.69 15.27 -6.02
C LEU A 24 -3.27 16.68 -5.85
N ASN A 25 -2.44 17.72 -6.03
CA ASN A 25 -2.93 19.09 -5.93
C ASN A 25 -3.95 19.43 -7.02
N ASN A 26 -3.70 18.99 -8.25
CA ASN A 26 -4.67 19.16 -9.33
C ASN A 26 -6.01 18.49 -9.03
N ALA A 27 -5.99 17.29 -8.44
CA ALA A 27 -7.20 16.61 -8.02
C ALA A 27 -7.90 17.36 -6.86
N PHE A 28 -7.14 17.90 -5.92
CA PHE A 28 -7.69 18.69 -4.81
C PHE A 28 -8.32 19.99 -5.28
N GLU A 29 -7.68 20.73 -6.16
CA GLU A 29 -8.18 22.00 -6.73
C GLU A 29 -9.47 21.81 -7.55
N GLN A 30 -9.66 20.64 -8.17
CA GLN A 30 -10.87 20.31 -8.93
C GLN A 30 -11.98 19.72 -8.06
N SER A 31 -11.70 19.40 -6.79
CA SER A 31 -12.66 18.80 -5.88
C SER A 31 -13.44 19.86 -5.10
N ASN A 32 -14.75 19.66 -5.00
CA ASN A 32 -15.63 20.43 -4.13
C ASN A 32 -15.94 19.72 -2.79
N HIS A 33 -15.32 18.57 -2.53
CA HIS A 33 -15.69 17.68 -1.41
C HIS A 33 -14.77 17.79 -0.21
N ILE A 34 -13.57 18.37 -0.39
CA ILE A 34 -12.56 18.48 0.67
C ILE A 34 -12.20 19.95 0.84
N VAL A 35 -12.37 20.45 2.04
CA VAL A 35 -12.12 21.87 2.39
C VAL A 35 -10.65 22.09 2.75
N GLN A 36 -10.05 21.14 3.47
CA GLN A 36 -8.67 21.25 3.93
C GLN A 36 -7.90 19.96 3.73
N MET A 37 -6.76 20.08 3.05
CA MET A 37 -5.78 19.00 2.86
C MET A 37 -4.47 19.36 3.57
N THR A 38 -3.95 18.42 4.37
CA THR A 38 -2.62 18.54 4.98
C THR A 38 -1.76 17.36 4.57
N ILE A 39 -0.59 17.63 4.01
CA ILE A 39 0.30 16.57 3.48
C ILE A 39 1.45 16.34 4.44
N TYR A 40 1.66 15.07 4.82
CA TYR A 40 2.78 14.58 5.61
C TYR A 40 3.62 13.66 4.74
N LEU A 41 4.85 14.04 4.46
CA LEU A 41 5.80 13.28 3.65
C LEU A 41 6.99 12.87 4.52
N THR A 42 7.15 11.57 4.76
CA THR A 42 8.39 11.05 5.34
C THR A 42 9.43 10.86 4.24
N ASP A 43 10.50 11.66 4.28
CA ASP A 43 11.69 11.43 3.48
C ASP A 43 12.64 10.51 4.27
N ASP A 44 12.78 9.27 3.80
CA ASP A 44 13.56 8.23 4.48
C ASP A 44 15.06 8.31 4.16
N GLY A 45 15.60 9.53 4.17
CA GLY A 45 17.02 9.78 4.00
C GLY A 45 17.46 9.93 2.54
N SER A 46 16.65 10.58 1.70
CA SER A 46 17.01 10.88 0.32
C SER A 46 18.27 11.74 0.22
N THR A 47 19.09 11.47 -0.80
CA THR A 47 20.34 12.19 -1.13
C THR A 47 20.29 12.82 -2.52
N ASP A 48 19.17 12.69 -3.24
CA ASP A 48 18.96 13.20 -4.60
C ASP A 48 18.35 14.61 -4.66
N GLY A 49 18.19 15.28 -3.51
CA GLY A 49 17.55 16.58 -3.38
C GLY A 49 16.01 16.54 -3.41
N THR A 50 15.41 15.39 -3.04
CA THR A 50 13.94 15.24 -2.98
C THR A 50 13.32 16.24 -2.00
N SER A 51 13.80 16.30 -0.75
CA SER A 51 13.26 17.19 0.29
C SER A 51 13.35 18.66 -0.10
N GLU A 52 14.48 19.09 -0.65
CA GLU A 52 14.70 20.46 -1.09
C GLU A 52 13.75 20.84 -2.25
N ALA A 53 13.58 19.95 -3.22
CA ALA A 53 12.68 20.17 -4.35
C ALA A 53 11.20 20.21 -3.91
N VAL A 54 10.79 19.36 -2.97
CA VAL A 54 9.44 19.39 -2.39
C VAL A 54 9.21 20.67 -1.62
N SER A 55 10.15 21.08 -0.74
CA SER A 55 10.05 22.32 0.03
C SER A 55 9.95 23.55 -0.85
N ALA A 56 10.71 23.60 -1.95
CA ALA A 56 10.71 24.72 -2.88
C ALA A 56 9.37 24.82 -3.66
N LYS A 57 8.82 23.69 -4.12
CA LYS A 57 7.61 23.68 -4.95
C LYS A 57 6.32 23.62 -4.14
N PHE A 58 6.34 22.96 -2.98
CA PHE A 58 5.17 22.73 -2.12
C PHE A 58 5.48 23.07 -0.64
N PRO A 59 5.67 24.37 -0.32
CA PRO A 59 6.11 24.81 1.02
C PRO A 59 5.16 24.45 2.17
N TYR A 60 3.93 24.07 1.85
CA TYR A 60 2.90 23.63 2.81
C TYR A 60 2.99 22.13 3.14
N VAL A 61 3.82 21.35 2.44
CA VAL A 61 4.04 19.94 2.76
C VAL A 61 4.89 19.83 4.02
N LYS A 62 4.41 19.06 4.99
CA LYS A 62 5.15 18.76 6.21
C LYS A 62 6.10 17.62 5.95
N ILE A 63 7.39 17.93 5.75
CA ILE A 63 8.43 16.95 5.54
C ILE A 63 8.92 16.44 6.89
N LEU A 64 8.90 15.12 7.07
CA LEU A 64 9.39 14.39 8.24
C LEU A 64 10.66 13.64 7.86
N LYS A 65 11.67 13.70 8.71
CA LYS A 65 12.91 12.94 8.48
C LYS A 65 12.75 11.49 8.92
N GLY A 66 13.06 10.57 8.02
CA GLY A 66 13.25 9.16 8.31
C GLY A 66 14.69 8.84 8.75
N THR A 67 14.97 7.58 8.96
CA THR A 67 16.28 7.07 9.41
C THR A 67 17.14 6.52 8.29
N GLY A 68 16.59 6.32 7.09
CA GLY A 68 17.17 5.62 5.95
C GLY A 68 16.83 4.14 5.88
N ASP A 69 16.18 3.61 6.92
CA ASP A 69 15.84 2.19 7.05
C ASP A 69 14.36 1.95 7.38
N LEU A 70 13.51 2.97 7.20
CA LEU A 70 12.08 2.86 7.48
C LEU A 70 11.35 2.08 6.40
N TYR A 71 11.83 2.15 5.17
CA TYR A 71 11.16 1.61 3.99
C TYR A 71 9.70 2.11 3.91
N TRP A 72 8.87 1.45 3.08
CA TRP A 72 7.51 1.93 2.86
C TRP A 72 6.65 1.89 4.13
N ALA A 73 6.58 0.74 4.80
CA ALA A 73 5.67 0.60 5.94
C ALA A 73 6.09 1.45 7.15
N GLY A 74 7.40 1.57 7.41
CA GLY A 74 7.93 2.43 8.46
C GLY A 74 7.75 3.91 8.15
N GLY A 75 8.03 4.33 6.92
CA GLY A 75 7.84 5.72 6.48
C GLY A 75 6.37 6.16 6.53
N MET A 76 5.44 5.31 6.04
CA MET A 76 4.01 5.56 6.15
C MET A 76 3.54 5.65 7.62
N ARG A 77 4.02 4.75 8.50
CA ARG A 77 3.73 4.86 9.94
C ARG A 77 4.25 6.15 10.54
N ASN A 78 5.44 6.60 10.14
CA ASN A 78 6.01 7.85 10.63
C ASN A 78 5.12 9.05 10.24
N SER A 79 4.71 9.13 8.99
CA SER A 79 3.75 10.15 8.52
C SER A 79 2.41 10.05 9.25
N TRP A 80 1.90 8.85 9.48
CA TRP A 80 0.63 8.65 10.16
C TRP A 80 0.69 9.00 11.66
N LYS A 81 1.78 8.61 12.35
CA LYS A 81 2.02 8.98 13.76
C LYS A 81 2.01 10.49 13.99
N GLU A 82 2.50 11.26 13.03
CA GLU A 82 2.45 12.71 13.11
C GLU A 82 1.04 13.23 12.80
N ALA A 83 0.41 12.70 11.76
CA ALA A 83 -0.92 13.14 11.33
C ALA A 83 -2.01 12.90 12.38
N ILE A 84 -1.99 11.79 13.12
CA ILE A 84 -3.01 11.52 14.16
C ILE A 84 -2.99 12.49 15.33
N LYS A 85 -1.96 13.32 15.48
CA LYS A 85 -1.94 14.41 16.46
C LYS A 85 -2.87 15.55 16.06
N GLY A 86 -3.26 15.63 14.79
CA GLY A 86 -4.27 16.56 14.27
C GLY A 86 -5.67 15.97 14.33
N ASN A 87 -6.66 16.82 14.04
CA ASN A 87 -8.06 16.41 13.97
C ASN A 87 -8.49 16.30 12.49
N TYR A 88 -8.45 15.11 11.92
CA TYR A 88 -8.84 14.82 10.55
C TYR A 88 -10.04 13.89 10.50
N ASP A 89 -10.89 14.08 9.48
CA ASP A 89 -12.05 13.22 9.22
C ASP A 89 -11.64 11.93 8.52
N ALA A 90 -10.49 11.97 7.82
CA ALA A 90 -9.95 10.84 7.11
C ALA A 90 -8.44 10.98 6.81
N TYR A 91 -7.86 9.88 6.36
CA TYR A 91 -6.46 9.76 5.98
C TYR A 91 -6.37 9.12 4.60
N LEU A 92 -5.55 9.68 3.72
CA LEU A 92 -5.23 9.10 2.43
C LEU A 92 -3.77 8.65 2.41
N LEU A 93 -3.52 7.33 2.37
CA LEU A 93 -2.21 6.78 2.06
C LEU A 93 -2.02 6.86 0.55
N LEU A 94 -0.93 7.48 0.12
CA LEU A 94 -0.60 7.69 -1.28
C LEU A 94 0.88 7.35 -1.51
N ASN A 95 1.18 6.53 -2.50
CA ASN A 95 2.56 6.29 -2.90
C ASN A 95 3.13 7.50 -3.66
N ASP A 96 4.42 7.75 -3.45
CA ASP A 96 5.18 8.85 -4.05
C ASP A 96 5.44 8.68 -5.56
N ASP A 97 4.96 7.60 -6.17
CA ASP A 97 5.04 7.29 -7.59
C ASP A 97 3.68 6.97 -8.22
N THR A 98 2.62 7.41 -7.58
CA THR A 98 1.24 7.24 -8.06
C THR A 98 0.67 8.57 -8.51
N ASP A 99 0.33 8.66 -9.78
CA ASP A 99 -0.31 9.83 -10.38
C ASP A 99 -1.84 9.67 -10.27
N VAL A 100 -2.45 10.37 -9.35
CA VAL A 100 -3.92 10.32 -9.16
C VAL A 100 -4.63 11.10 -10.26
N TYR A 101 -5.84 10.64 -10.61
CA TYR A 101 -6.70 11.33 -11.56
C TYR A 101 -7.51 12.44 -10.89
N PRO A 102 -7.93 13.48 -11.66
CA PRO A 102 -8.69 14.61 -11.11
C PRO A 102 -9.94 14.22 -10.34
N HIS A 103 -10.64 13.16 -10.74
CA HIS A 103 -11.88 12.67 -10.11
C HIS A 103 -11.65 11.77 -8.89
N LEU A 104 -10.42 11.67 -8.35
CA LEU A 104 -10.14 10.85 -7.17
C LEU A 104 -11.09 11.13 -6.02
N PHE A 105 -11.27 12.39 -5.66
CA PHE A 105 -12.08 12.78 -4.50
C PHE A 105 -13.59 12.62 -4.73
N ASP A 106 -14.04 12.69 -5.98
CA ASP A 106 -15.42 12.33 -6.35
C ASP A 106 -15.66 10.84 -6.13
N SER A 107 -14.73 9.98 -6.58
CA SER A 107 -14.79 8.53 -6.34
C SER A 107 -14.72 8.16 -4.85
N VAL A 108 -13.94 8.91 -4.05
CA VAL A 108 -13.93 8.77 -2.59
C VAL A 108 -15.29 9.11 -2.00
N GLN A 109 -15.89 10.23 -2.39
CA GLN A 109 -17.18 10.69 -1.89
C GLN A 109 -18.30 9.72 -2.24
N GLU A 110 -18.35 9.21 -3.48
CA GLU A 110 -19.30 8.20 -3.91
C GLU A 110 -19.15 6.91 -3.08
N THR A 111 -17.88 6.45 -2.88
CA THR A 111 -17.61 5.26 -2.06
C THR A 111 -18.01 5.46 -0.62
N HIS A 112 -17.81 6.66 -0.07
CA HIS A 112 -18.21 6.98 1.30
C HIS A 112 -19.72 7.00 1.47
N ALA A 113 -20.45 7.63 0.54
CA ALA A 113 -21.91 7.64 0.54
C ALA A 113 -22.46 6.21 0.43
N PHE A 114 -21.87 5.39 -0.44
CA PHE A 114 -22.23 3.97 -0.55
C PHE A 114 -21.95 3.22 0.77
N SER A 115 -20.82 3.47 1.41
CA SER A 115 -20.44 2.86 2.70
C SER A 115 -21.44 3.21 3.80
N LEU A 116 -21.80 4.49 3.92
CA LEU A 116 -22.77 4.94 4.91
C LEU A 116 -24.16 4.34 4.67
N SER A 117 -24.61 4.30 3.41
CA SER A 117 -25.93 3.77 3.05
C SER A 117 -26.05 2.27 3.30
N ASN A 118 -24.99 1.49 3.03
CA ASN A 118 -25.06 0.02 3.07
C ASN A 118 -24.54 -0.58 4.37
N TYR A 119 -23.64 0.12 5.08
CA TYR A 119 -22.97 -0.39 6.29
C TYR A 119 -23.16 0.53 7.50
N GLY A 120 -23.67 1.73 7.33
CA GLY A 120 -23.92 2.70 8.42
C GLY A 120 -22.65 3.40 8.94
N LEU A 121 -21.48 3.16 8.35
CA LEU A 121 -20.20 3.73 8.81
C LEU A 121 -19.22 3.92 7.66
N GLY A 122 -18.21 4.75 7.89
CA GLY A 122 -17.07 4.91 6.98
C GLY A 122 -16.15 3.69 7.02
N GLY A 123 -15.38 3.49 5.94
CA GLY A 123 -14.55 2.31 5.73
C GLY A 123 -13.14 2.60 5.25
N VAL A 124 -12.49 1.56 4.75
CA VAL A 124 -11.24 1.62 3.98
C VAL A 124 -11.59 1.58 2.49
N TYR A 125 -11.18 2.59 1.72
CA TYR A 125 -11.50 2.66 0.29
C TYR A 125 -10.22 2.57 -0.53
N VAL A 126 -10.17 1.60 -1.43
CA VAL A 126 -8.98 1.24 -2.21
C VAL A 126 -9.15 1.77 -3.64
N GLY A 127 -8.27 2.64 -4.06
CA GLY A 127 -8.21 3.13 -5.43
C GLY A 127 -7.55 2.12 -6.35
N THR A 128 -8.15 1.90 -7.54
CA THR A 128 -7.53 1.11 -8.58
C THR A 128 -6.63 1.99 -9.45
N THR A 129 -5.40 1.53 -9.69
CA THR A 129 -4.48 2.16 -10.63
C THR A 129 -4.21 1.24 -11.82
N ILE A 130 -3.85 1.86 -12.95
CA ILE A 130 -3.36 1.17 -14.14
C ILE A 130 -1.91 1.48 -14.40
N ASP A 131 -1.22 0.56 -15.03
CA ASP A 131 0.11 0.80 -15.59
C ASP A 131 -0.01 1.62 -16.86
N ALA A 132 0.64 2.79 -16.91
CA ALA A 132 0.54 3.74 -18.02
C ALA A 132 0.98 3.15 -19.36
N LYS A 133 1.89 2.16 -19.37
CA LYS A 133 2.42 1.54 -20.60
C LYS A 133 1.54 0.40 -21.09
N THR A 134 1.12 -0.49 -20.17
CA THR A 134 0.38 -1.69 -20.54
C THR A 134 -1.14 -1.51 -20.51
N ARG A 135 -1.62 -0.42 -19.88
CA ARG A 135 -3.03 -0.10 -19.66
C ARG A 135 -3.79 -1.16 -18.84
N LYS A 136 -3.06 -2.06 -18.18
CA LYS A 136 -3.63 -3.08 -17.29
C LYS A 136 -3.66 -2.59 -15.87
N VAL A 137 -4.59 -3.12 -15.06
CA VAL A 137 -4.63 -2.85 -13.63
C VAL A 137 -3.31 -3.22 -12.99
N SER A 138 -2.65 -2.25 -12.36
CA SER A 138 -1.37 -2.41 -11.65
C SER A 138 -1.59 -2.71 -10.17
N TYR A 139 -2.42 -1.92 -9.48
CA TYR A 139 -2.75 -2.08 -8.07
C TYR A 139 -4.25 -1.86 -7.82
N GLY A 140 -4.74 -2.35 -6.68
CA GLY A 140 -6.16 -2.24 -6.31
C GLY A 140 -6.53 -3.20 -5.19
N GLY A 141 -7.81 -3.56 -5.13
CA GLY A 141 -8.33 -4.50 -4.15
C GLY A 141 -8.33 -5.94 -4.63
N SER A 142 -8.32 -6.88 -3.68
CA SER A 142 -8.35 -8.33 -3.94
C SER A 142 -9.27 -9.05 -2.94
N VAL A 143 -9.71 -10.25 -3.32
CA VAL A 143 -10.45 -11.16 -2.45
C VAL A 143 -9.73 -12.50 -2.36
N PHE A 144 -9.91 -13.23 -1.27
CA PHE A 144 -9.39 -14.58 -1.17
C PHE A 144 -10.16 -15.53 -2.08
N ILE A 145 -9.43 -16.31 -2.88
CA ILE A 145 -9.95 -17.49 -3.56
C ILE A 145 -10.01 -18.64 -2.56
N ASN A 146 -8.97 -18.76 -1.73
CA ASN A 146 -8.87 -19.77 -0.69
C ASN A 146 -8.14 -19.18 0.53
N LYS A 147 -8.86 -18.97 1.63
CA LYS A 147 -8.29 -18.43 2.87
C LYS A 147 -7.29 -19.38 3.52
N PHE A 148 -7.55 -20.69 3.46
CA PHE A 148 -6.62 -21.68 4.02
C PHE A 148 -5.28 -21.67 3.26
N LEU A 149 -5.31 -21.55 1.94
CA LEU A 149 -4.12 -21.46 1.11
C LEU A 149 -3.54 -20.02 1.04
N ALA A 150 -4.20 -19.02 1.64
CA ALA A 150 -3.88 -17.60 1.51
C ALA A 150 -3.68 -17.17 0.04
N THR A 151 -4.48 -17.74 -0.86
CA THR A 151 -4.47 -17.36 -2.28
C THR A 151 -5.56 -16.36 -2.55
N SER A 152 -5.24 -15.30 -3.27
CA SER A 152 -6.17 -14.21 -3.60
C SER A 152 -6.16 -13.94 -5.10
N LYS A 153 -7.22 -13.27 -5.57
CA LYS A 153 -7.28 -12.70 -6.91
C LYS A 153 -7.55 -11.21 -6.81
N ARG A 154 -6.93 -10.44 -7.68
CA ARG A 154 -7.26 -9.03 -7.87
C ARG A 154 -8.63 -8.91 -8.50
N LEU A 155 -9.37 -7.89 -8.08
CA LEU A 155 -10.65 -7.53 -8.66
C LEU A 155 -10.46 -6.38 -9.65
N GLU A 156 -11.18 -6.44 -10.77
CA GLU A 156 -11.30 -5.30 -11.67
C GLU A 156 -12.29 -4.29 -11.05
N PRO A 157 -12.04 -2.98 -11.17
CA PRO A 157 -12.96 -1.96 -10.71
C PRO A 157 -14.26 -2.02 -11.51
N GLN A 158 -15.36 -1.60 -10.90
CA GLN A 158 -16.68 -1.50 -11.53
C GLN A 158 -17.14 -0.03 -11.50
N ASP A 159 -18.31 0.24 -12.08
CA ASP A 159 -18.93 1.58 -12.06
C ASP A 159 -19.50 1.97 -10.69
N LYS A 160 -19.48 1.06 -9.73
CA LYS A 160 -19.91 1.27 -8.34
C LYS A 160 -18.92 0.62 -7.36
N PRO A 161 -18.90 1.05 -6.09
CA PRO A 161 -18.04 0.44 -5.08
C PRO A 161 -18.33 -1.04 -4.90
N ILE A 162 -17.27 -1.86 -4.79
CA ILE A 162 -17.37 -3.30 -4.54
C ILE A 162 -16.52 -3.72 -3.34
N PRO A 163 -16.99 -4.71 -2.54
CA PRO A 163 -16.22 -5.19 -1.39
C PRO A 163 -14.91 -5.87 -1.80
N CYS A 164 -13.87 -5.67 -0.97
CA CYS A 164 -12.62 -6.42 -1.05
C CYS A 164 -12.17 -6.87 0.36
N GLU A 165 -11.16 -7.75 0.43
CA GLU A 165 -10.59 -8.21 1.69
C GLU A 165 -9.15 -7.70 1.87
N LEU A 166 -8.44 -7.49 0.77
CA LEU A 166 -7.06 -7.03 0.71
C LEU A 166 -7.00 -5.79 -0.19
N GLY A 167 -6.32 -4.75 0.24
CA GLY A 167 -6.16 -3.52 -0.52
C GLY A 167 -4.72 -3.04 -0.58
N ASN A 168 -4.26 -2.64 -1.77
CA ASN A 168 -2.99 -1.94 -1.90
C ASN A 168 -3.13 -0.47 -1.51
N ALA A 169 -2.16 0.06 -0.79
CA ALA A 169 -2.13 1.45 -0.37
C ALA A 169 -1.38 2.38 -1.33
N ASN A 170 -1.35 2.05 -2.63
CA ASN A 170 -0.96 3.04 -3.65
C ASN A 170 -1.90 4.24 -3.61
N ILE A 171 -3.20 3.97 -3.43
CA ILE A 171 -4.26 4.93 -3.11
C ILE A 171 -5.19 4.23 -2.11
N MET A 172 -5.12 4.60 -0.83
CA MET A 172 -5.98 4.00 0.18
C MET A 172 -6.53 5.09 1.11
N TRP A 173 -7.82 5.33 1.00
CA TRP A 173 -8.55 6.20 1.90
C TRP A 173 -8.99 5.45 3.16
N VAL A 174 -8.83 6.08 4.32
CA VAL A 174 -9.21 5.51 5.60
C VAL A 174 -10.04 6.55 6.37
N SER A 175 -11.29 6.24 6.63
CA SER A 175 -12.18 7.09 7.43
C SER A 175 -11.73 7.13 8.89
N LYS A 176 -11.96 8.24 9.60
CA LYS A 176 -11.53 8.44 10.99
C LYS A 176 -11.98 7.30 11.92
N ASN A 177 -13.24 6.87 11.83
CA ASN A 177 -13.77 5.78 12.65
C ASN A 177 -12.99 4.47 12.51
N VAL A 178 -12.39 4.21 11.35
CA VAL A 178 -11.51 3.04 11.16
C VAL A 178 -10.24 3.19 11.98
N VAL A 179 -9.62 4.37 11.94
CA VAL A 179 -8.40 4.65 12.73
C VAL A 179 -8.69 4.58 14.22
N ASP A 180 -9.84 5.10 14.66
CA ASP A 180 -10.26 5.03 16.07
C ASP A 180 -10.42 3.57 16.54
N GLU A 181 -10.87 2.65 15.66
CA GLU A 181 -11.15 1.25 16.00
C GLU A 181 -9.94 0.31 15.81
N VAL A 182 -9.13 0.49 14.75
CA VAL A 182 -8.02 -0.44 14.43
C VAL A 182 -6.63 0.19 14.54
N GLY A 183 -6.56 1.49 14.83
CA GLY A 183 -5.31 2.24 14.88
C GLY A 183 -4.71 2.52 13.50
N ILE A 184 -3.41 2.75 13.46
CA ILE A 184 -2.63 2.96 12.23
C ILE A 184 -2.04 1.64 11.70
N LEU A 185 -1.15 1.70 10.69
CA LEU A 185 -0.41 0.53 10.21
C LEU A 185 0.32 -0.19 11.35
N SER A 186 0.18 -1.51 11.41
CA SER A 186 0.80 -2.32 12.47
C SER A 186 2.32 -2.29 12.40
N GLU A 187 2.96 -2.37 13.56
CA GLU A 187 4.39 -2.70 13.65
C GLU A 187 4.64 -4.14 13.18
N GLY A 188 5.92 -4.47 12.92
CA GLY A 188 6.32 -5.80 12.42
C GLY A 188 6.35 -5.93 10.90
N TYR A 189 5.92 -4.90 10.17
CA TYR A 189 6.07 -4.78 8.72
C TYR A 189 7.14 -3.76 8.38
N VAL A 190 8.07 -4.14 7.50
CA VAL A 190 9.17 -3.29 7.06
C VAL A 190 8.84 -2.62 5.74
N HIS A 191 8.47 -3.40 4.72
CA HIS A 191 8.16 -2.88 3.38
C HIS A 191 6.75 -3.30 2.92
N GLY A 192 6.53 -4.58 2.62
CA GLY A 192 5.28 -5.08 2.08
C GLY A 192 4.26 -5.54 3.13
N LEU A 193 3.03 -5.76 2.68
CA LEU A 193 1.91 -6.40 3.39
C LEU A 193 1.31 -5.62 4.56
N ALA A 194 1.81 -4.45 4.92
CA ALA A 194 1.21 -3.62 5.97
C ALA A 194 -0.17 -3.09 5.58
N ASP A 195 -0.36 -2.80 4.30
CA ASP A 195 -1.63 -2.42 3.67
C ASP A 195 -2.65 -3.57 3.68
N TYR A 196 -2.22 -4.78 3.33
CA TYR A 196 -3.06 -5.98 3.43
C TYR A 196 -3.43 -6.31 4.88
N ASP A 197 -2.48 -6.18 5.81
CA ASP A 197 -2.77 -6.31 7.24
C ASP A 197 -3.84 -5.31 7.69
N TYR A 198 -3.73 -4.07 7.20
CA TYR A 198 -4.64 -3.00 7.59
C TYR A 198 -6.08 -3.28 7.14
N THR A 199 -6.27 -3.63 5.88
CA THR A 199 -7.59 -4.01 5.36
C THR A 199 -8.15 -5.24 6.07
N LEU A 200 -7.32 -6.27 6.33
CA LEU A 200 -7.75 -7.45 7.08
C LEU A 200 -8.16 -7.14 8.52
N LYS A 201 -7.48 -6.18 9.19
CA LYS A 201 -7.90 -5.74 10.53
C LYS A 201 -9.28 -5.09 10.49
N ALA A 202 -9.51 -4.21 9.51
CA ALA A 202 -10.80 -3.54 9.35
C ALA A 202 -11.93 -4.55 9.07
N VAL A 203 -11.72 -5.45 8.09
CA VAL A 203 -12.70 -6.49 7.74
C VAL A 203 -13.02 -7.41 8.92
N LYS A 204 -12.02 -7.79 9.73
CA LYS A 204 -12.22 -8.60 10.96
C LYS A 204 -13.07 -7.90 12.03
N LYS A 205 -13.14 -6.58 11.99
CA LYS A 205 -13.97 -5.73 12.85
C LYS A 205 -15.33 -5.37 12.21
N ASN A 206 -15.68 -6.03 11.11
CA ASN A 206 -16.88 -5.75 10.30
C ASN A 206 -16.91 -4.32 9.74
N ILE A 207 -15.75 -3.70 9.55
CA ILE A 207 -15.61 -2.40 8.89
C ILE A 207 -15.45 -2.67 7.39
N PRO A 208 -16.23 -2.00 6.51
CA PRO A 208 -16.16 -2.24 5.07
C PRO A 208 -14.80 -1.83 4.50
N ALA A 209 -14.23 -2.72 3.69
CA ALA A 209 -13.16 -2.42 2.76
C ALA A 209 -13.72 -2.49 1.34
N LEU A 210 -13.66 -1.38 0.60
CA LEU A 210 -14.32 -1.20 -0.69
C LEU A 210 -13.32 -0.75 -1.75
N ILE A 211 -13.43 -1.27 -2.96
CA ILE A 211 -12.76 -0.72 -4.14
C ILE A 211 -13.58 0.46 -4.64
N MET A 212 -12.92 1.58 -4.89
CA MET A 212 -13.56 2.78 -5.47
C MET A 212 -14.03 2.49 -6.91
N PRO A 213 -15.07 3.19 -7.41
CA PRO A 213 -15.50 3.08 -8.80
C PRO A 213 -14.40 3.45 -9.79
N GLY A 214 -14.30 2.70 -10.86
CA GLY A 214 -13.39 2.98 -11.96
C GLY A 214 -11.91 2.93 -11.61
N VAL A 215 -11.11 3.54 -12.46
CA VAL A 215 -9.66 3.72 -12.28
C VAL A 215 -9.42 5.15 -11.82
N VAL A 216 -8.70 5.32 -10.71
CA VAL A 216 -8.50 6.63 -10.07
C VAL A 216 -7.04 7.13 -10.12
N GLY A 217 -6.17 6.43 -10.85
CA GLY A 217 -4.79 6.86 -11.03
C GLY A 217 -3.95 5.93 -11.89
N GLU A 218 -2.70 6.32 -12.10
CA GLU A 218 -1.68 5.54 -12.78
C GLU A 218 -0.49 5.28 -11.85
N CYS A 219 -0.02 4.03 -11.85
CA CYS A 219 1.21 3.64 -11.17
C CYS A 219 1.87 2.51 -11.95
N ILE A 220 3.11 2.72 -12.37
CA ILE A 220 3.87 1.70 -13.11
C ILE A 220 4.18 0.53 -12.18
N ASN A 221 3.84 -0.68 -12.61
CA ASN A 221 4.27 -1.89 -11.91
C ASN A 221 5.70 -2.24 -12.32
N ASP A 222 6.68 -1.61 -11.68
CA ASP A 222 8.11 -1.84 -11.93
C ASP A 222 8.73 -2.94 -11.04
N HIS A 223 7.93 -3.65 -10.25
CA HIS A 223 8.38 -4.77 -9.44
C HIS A 223 8.82 -5.96 -10.30
N LYS A 224 10.12 -6.16 -10.35
CA LYS A 224 10.69 -7.35 -10.99
C LYS A 224 10.48 -8.56 -10.10
N ASP A 225 10.08 -9.69 -10.71
CA ASP A 225 9.99 -10.96 -10.00
C ASP A 225 11.36 -11.30 -9.37
N PRO A 226 11.48 -11.33 -8.04
CA PRO A 226 12.74 -11.58 -7.37
C PRO A 226 13.30 -12.98 -7.68
N TYR A 227 12.45 -13.93 -8.07
CA TYR A 227 12.88 -15.28 -8.44
C TYR A 227 13.69 -15.32 -9.72
N GLN A 228 13.59 -14.34 -10.64
CA GLN A 228 14.34 -14.35 -11.92
C GLN A 228 15.84 -14.53 -11.73
N ARG A 229 16.41 -13.92 -10.68
CA ARG A 229 17.85 -14.04 -10.37
C ARG A 229 18.16 -14.95 -9.19
N PHE A 230 17.19 -15.15 -8.29
CA PHE A 230 17.39 -15.82 -7.00
C PHE A 230 18.00 -17.22 -7.13
N PHE A 231 17.48 -18.02 -8.05
CA PHE A 231 17.90 -19.42 -8.20
C PHE A 231 19.37 -19.59 -8.63
N ASN A 232 19.97 -18.56 -9.24
CA ASN A 232 21.35 -18.57 -9.73
C ASN A 232 22.35 -17.94 -8.73
N LEU A 233 21.86 -17.35 -7.62
CA LEU A 233 22.72 -16.74 -6.62
C LEU A 233 23.42 -17.79 -5.76
N PRO A 234 24.64 -17.52 -5.22
CA PRO A 234 25.26 -18.33 -4.18
C PRO A 234 24.44 -18.30 -2.88
N PHE A 235 24.62 -19.29 -2.02
CA PHE A 235 23.85 -19.47 -0.77
C PHE A 235 23.77 -18.19 0.07
N LYS A 236 24.91 -17.53 0.32
CA LYS A 236 25.00 -16.32 1.14
C LYS A 236 24.13 -15.17 0.58
N GLU A 237 24.15 -15.00 -0.74
CA GLU A 237 23.36 -13.96 -1.40
C GLU A 237 21.86 -14.31 -1.44
N ARG A 238 21.50 -15.59 -1.58
CA ARG A 238 20.11 -16.05 -1.44
C ARG A 238 19.58 -15.78 -0.03
N TYR A 239 20.41 -16.04 1.00
CA TYR A 239 20.02 -15.76 2.39
C TYR A 239 19.81 -14.26 2.64
N LYS A 240 20.73 -13.40 2.15
CA LYS A 240 20.55 -11.95 2.22
C LYS A 240 19.27 -11.49 1.50
N MET A 241 19.03 -12.01 0.30
CA MET A 241 17.86 -11.66 -0.51
C MET A 241 16.55 -12.11 0.15
N LEU A 242 16.56 -13.21 0.92
CA LEU A 242 15.40 -13.66 1.69
C LEU A 242 14.93 -12.58 2.67
N TYR A 243 15.88 -11.95 3.38
CA TYR A 243 15.58 -10.96 4.42
C TYR A 243 15.58 -9.52 3.93
N ASN A 244 16.02 -9.27 2.69
CA ASN A 244 16.01 -7.92 2.13
C ASN A 244 14.57 -7.43 1.94
N PRO A 245 14.20 -6.24 2.49
CA PRO A 245 12.84 -5.69 2.36
C PRO A 245 12.39 -5.47 0.91
N ILE A 246 13.32 -5.10 0.00
CA ILE A 246 13.06 -4.97 -1.44
C ILE A 246 13.19 -6.33 -2.17
N GLY A 247 13.64 -7.37 -1.49
CA GLY A 247 13.73 -8.74 -2.00
C GLY A 247 12.48 -9.55 -1.71
N PHE A 248 12.61 -10.53 -0.79
CA PHE A 248 11.45 -11.32 -0.37
C PHE A 248 10.73 -10.78 0.87
N ASP A 249 11.32 -9.82 1.57
CA ASP A 249 10.77 -9.24 2.80
C ASP A 249 10.24 -10.31 3.79
N PHE A 250 11.10 -11.30 4.06
CA PHE A 250 10.71 -12.48 4.84
C PHE A 250 10.26 -12.13 6.26
N VAL A 251 10.73 -11.00 6.79
CA VAL A 251 10.30 -10.48 8.10
C VAL A 251 8.81 -10.12 8.07
N SER A 252 8.40 -9.25 7.14
CA SER A 252 6.99 -8.85 7.00
C SER A 252 6.11 -10.04 6.62
N GLN A 253 6.59 -10.90 5.71
CA GLN A 253 5.84 -12.09 5.31
C GLN A 253 5.61 -13.08 6.46
N THR A 254 6.63 -13.35 7.29
CA THR A 254 6.49 -14.24 8.45
C THR A 254 5.58 -13.65 9.51
N HIS A 255 5.70 -12.33 9.75
CA HIS A 255 4.81 -11.61 10.66
C HIS A 255 3.34 -11.73 10.19
N HIS A 256 3.08 -11.47 8.92
CA HIS A 256 1.76 -11.57 8.29
C HIS A 256 1.18 -13.00 8.39
N MET A 257 1.99 -14.01 8.04
CA MET A 257 1.56 -15.41 8.11
C MET A 257 1.24 -15.84 9.54
N LYS A 258 2.08 -15.47 10.51
CA LYS A 258 1.83 -15.76 11.93
C LYS A 258 0.53 -15.11 12.42
N LYS A 259 0.26 -13.87 12.03
CA LYS A 259 -0.89 -13.07 12.48
C LYS A 259 -2.21 -13.50 11.84
N HIS A 260 -2.21 -13.75 10.54
CA HIS A 260 -3.45 -13.99 9.78
C HIS A 260 -3.67 -15.43 9.37
N PHE A 261 -2.61 -16.25 9.30
CA PHE A 261 -2.64 -17.64 8.82
C PHE A 261 -1.80 -18.57 9.71
N PRO A 262 -2.08 -18.65 11.04
CA PRO A 262 -1.21 -19.34 12.00
C PRO A 262 -1.00 -20.82 11.66
N LEU A 263 -2.02 -21.51 11.12
CA LEU A 263 -1.90 -22.91 10.72
C LEU A 263 -0.94 -23.14 9.55
N ARG A 264 -0.74 -22.12 8.70
CA ARG A 264 0.21 -22.18 7.58
C ARG A 264 1.60 -21.65 7.91
N TYR A 265 1.74 -20.96 9.02
CA TYR A 265 3.00 -20.33 9.41
C TYR A 265 4.18 -21.31 9.46
N PRO A 266 4.09 -22.53 10.08
CA PRO A 266 5.20 -23.48 10.06
C PRO A 266 5.60 -23.92 8.64
N LEU A 267 4.62 -24.19 7.78
CA LEU A 267 4.89 -24.56 6.38
C LEU A 267 5.52 -23.41 5.61
N PHE A 268 5.07 -22.18 5.86
CA PHE A 268 5.67 -21.00 5.23
C PHE A 268 7.14 -20.82 5.61
N LEU A 269 7.47 -20.97 6.90
CA LEU A 269 8.86 -20.92 7.38
C LEU A 269 9.74 -21.99 6.72
N THR A 270 9.28 -23.24 6.74
CA THR A 270 10.06 -24.36 6.16
C THR A 270 10.28 -24.17 4.66
N THR A 271 9.27 -23.76 3.90
CA THR A 271 9.41 -23.49 2.46
C THR A 271 10.27 -22.26 2.17
N GLY A 272 10.27 -21.27 3.07
CA GLY A 272 11.14 -20.09 2.99
C GLY A 272 12.62 -20.46 3.09
N TYR A 273 13.01 -21.28 4.06
CA TYR A 273 14.39 -21.78 4.17
C TYR A 273 14.73 -22.83 3.12
N PHE A 274 13.77 -23.70 2.77
CA PHE A 274 13.96 -24.70 1.73
C PHE A 274 14.37 -24.09 0.40
N LYS A 275 13.76 -22.98 -0.03
CA LYS A 275 14.15 -22.29 -1.27
C LYS A 275 15.60 -21.76 -1.23
N VAL A 276 16.09 -21.35 -0.04
CA VAL A 276 17.49 -20.87 0.11
C VAL A 276 18.48 -22.00 0.03
N VAL A 277 18.19 -23.14 0.71
CA VAL A 277 19.10 -24.28 0.80
C VAL A 277 19.08 -25.09 -0.48
N PHE A 278 17.88 -25.39 -1.02
CA PHE A 278 17.66 -26.26 -2.18
C PHE A 278 16.95 -25.52 -3.33
N PRO A 279 17.57 -24.47 -3.92
CA PRO A 279 16.88 -23.57 -4.86
C PRO A 279 16.38 -24.28 -6.13
N LYS A 280 17.18 -25.19 -6.70
CA LYS A 280 16.79 -25.97 -7.90
C LYS A 280 15.59 -26.87 -7.62
N LEU A 281 15.60 -27.58 -6.49
CA LEU A 281 14.51 -28.47 -6.10
C LEU A 281 13.23 -27.66 -5.80
N TYR A 282 13.34 -26.53 -5.08
CA TYR A 282 12.23 -25.61 -4.87
C TYR A 282 11.64 -25.10 -6.19
N TYR A 283 12.51 -24.74 -7.16
CA TYR A 283 12.06 -24.30 -8.48
C TYR A 283 11.19 -25.35 -9.16
N HIS A 284 11.67 -26.60 -9.24
CA HIS A 284 10.96 -27.68 -9.95
C HIS A 284 9.66 -28.11 -9.22
N LEU A 285 9.70 -28.24 -7.90
CA LEU A 285 8.55 -28.76 -7.13
C LEU A 285 7.47 -27.72 -6.86
N LEU A 286 7.86 -26.47 -6.59
CA LEU A 286 6.94 -25.48 -6.03
C LEU A 286 6.78 -24.21 -6.87
N TYR A 287 7.81 -23.76 -7.57
CA TYR A 287 7.74 -22.48 -8.28
C TYR A 287 7.25 -22.62 -9.72
N LYS A 288 7.79 -23.58 -10.49
CA LYS A 288 7.43 -23.80 -11.91
C LYS A 288 5.92 -23.97 -12.09
N ASN A 289 5.27 -24.65 -11.15
CA ASN A 289 3.83 -24.96 -11.18
C ASN A 289 2.93 -23.80 -10.67
N ARG A 290 3.50 -22.68 -10.20
CA ARG A 290 2.73 -21.49 -9.75
C ARG A 290 2.55 -20.45 -10.85
N LYS A 291 3.23 -20.58 -11.99
CA LYS A 291 3.19 -19.62 -13.11
C LYS A 291 2.10 -19.91 -14.15
N HIS A 292 1.14 -20.77 -13.82
CA HIS A 292 -0.01 -21.08 -14.70
C HIS A 292 -1.33 -20.69 -14.06
#